data_176ff26c2d2f6d6346a5b6fc96e7aa0c
#
_entry.id   176ff26c2d2f6d6346a5b6fc96e7aa0c
#
_cell.length_a   1.000
_cell.length_b   1.000
_cell.length_c   1.000
_cell.angle_alpha   90.00
_cell.angle_beta   90.00
_cell.angle_gamma   90.00
#
_symmetry.space_group_name_H-M   'P 1'
#
loop_
_entity.id
_entity.type
_entity.pdbx_description
1 polymer ?
#
loop_
_entity_poly.entity_id
_entity_poly.type
_entity_poly.pdbx_seq_one_letter_code
_entity_poly.pdbx_strand_id
1 'polypeptide(L)'
;YYGYGWMRRYREKMMQHVSNISDMKIALTRGTAIFGPYDNFNPKTCHVVPALINRVLSGENPLEVWGTPDVVRDFLYVKDVVRGALLVLEKGVSMKPYNLGNGSAVTVGQIVDCIVKHSNLSPEIYYDESKPTTIPFRMVSVDRIKNELGFLPKYTFEEGIKETIDWYLNEK
;
A
#
# COMPACT_ATOMS: atom_id res chain seq x y z
N TYR A 1 -13.89 -5.75 9.08
CA TYR A 1 -13.68 -5.75 7.60
C TYR A 1 -14.91 -6.13 6.78
N TYR A 2 -15.90 -6.82 7.35
CA TYR A 2 -17.07 -7.32 6.61
C TYR A 2 -17.83 -6.19 5.90
N GLY A 3 -18.21 -5.14 6.62
CA GLY A 3 -18.93 -3.99 6.04
C GLY A 3 -18.14 -3.24 4.97
N TYR A 4 -16.84 -3.04 5.21
CA TYR A 4 -15.96 -2.33 4.28
C TYR A 4 -15.78 -3.07 2.95
N GLY A 5 -15.62 -4.39 2.99
CA GLY A 5 -15.54 -5.22 1.77
C GLY A 5 -16.82 -5.15 0.94
N TRP A 6 -17.98 -5.20 1.59
CA TRP A 6 -19.28 -5.07 0.92
C TRP A 6 -19.50 -3.70 0.30
N MET A 7 -19.10 -2.62 0.97
CA MET A 7 -19.18 -1.27 0.40
C MET A 7 -18.36 -1.15 -0.89
N ARG A 8 -17.15 -1.71 -0.92
CA ARG A 8 -16.33 -1.73 -2.14
C ARG A 8 -16.97 -2.56 -3.24
N ARG A 9 -17.51 -3.71 -2.92
CA ARG A 9 -18.20 -4.56 -3.88
C ARG A 9 -19.49 -3.91 -4.44
N TYR A 10 -20.22 -3.19 -3.58
CA TYR A 10 -21.38 -2.43 -4.00
C TYR A 10 -21.02 -1.34 -5.02
N ARG A 11 -19.94 -0.61 -4.81
CA ARG A 11 -19.44 0.38 -5.78
C ARG A 11 -19.16 -0.25 -7.15
N GLU A 12 -18.52 -1.42 -7.19
CA GLU A 12 -18.30 -2.13 -8.46
C GLU A 12 -19.65 -2.50 -9.15
N LYS A 13 -20.65 -2.90 -8.38
CA LYS A 13 -22.00 -3.20 -8.91
C LYS A 13 -22.72 -1.96 -9.44
N MET A 14 -22.58 -0.84 -8.77
CA MET A 14 -23.10 0.44 -9.29
C MET A 14 -22.43 0.82 -10.61
N MET A 15 -21.11 0.70 -10.70
CA MET A 15 -20.36 0.97 -11.94
C MET A 15 -20.79 0.00 -13.06
N GLN A 16 -21.04 -1.26 -12.76
CA GLN A 16 -21.57 -2.23 -13.73
C GLN A 16 -22.94 -1.80 -14.26
N HIS A 17 -23.83 -1.31 -13.39
CA HIS A 17 -25.13 -0.80 -13.81
C HIS A 17 -24.96 0.38 -14.77
N VAL A 18 -24.12 1.36 -14.43
CA VAL A 18 -23.83 2.52 -15.30
C VAL A 18 -23.27 2.07 -16.66
N SER A 19 -22.33 1.14 -16.67
CA SER A 19 -21.76 0.59 -17.91
C SER A 19 -22.80 -0.12 -18.79
N ASN A 20 -23.85 -0.69 -18.20
CA ASN A 20 -24.89 -1.40 -18.93
C ASN A 20 -25.94 -0.46 -19.57
N ILE A 21 -26.11 0.74 -19.01
CA ILE A 21 -27.14 1.71 -19.48
C ILE A 21 -26.52 2.91 -20.20
N SER A 22 -25.22 2.92 -20.45
CA SER A 22 -24.53 4.02 -21.13
C SER A 22 -23.32 3.49 -21.91
N ASP A 23 -22.77 4.32 -22.80
CA ASP A 23 -21.53 4.03 -23.54
C ASP A 23 -20.27 4.32 -22.72
N MET A 24 -20.39 4.58 -21.42
CA MET A 24 -19.27 4.89 -20.53
C MET A 24 -18.35 3.67 -20.35
N LYS A 25 -17.09 3.83 -20.69
CA LYS A 25 -16.05 2.85 -20.39
C LYS A 25 -15.50 3.09 -18.98
N ILE A 26 -15.46 2.03 -18.19
CA ILE A 26 -15.09 2.10 -16.78
C ILE A 26 -13.80 1.32 -16.54
N ALA A 27 -12.72 2.02 -16.19
CA ALA A 27 -11.49 1.43 -15.71
C ALA A 27 -11.63 1.03 -14.24
N LEU A 28 -11.44 -0.26 -13.94
CA LEU A 28 -11.63 -0.79 -12.59
C LEU A 28 -10.31 -1.32 -12.02
N THR A 29 -9.80 -0.66 -10.99
CA THR A 29 -8.59 -1.06 -10.28
C THR A 29 -8.87 -1.44 -8.83
N ARG A 30 -8.14 -2.41 -8.31
CA ARG A 30 -8.14 -2.83 -6.91
C ARG A 30 -6.73 -2.72 -6.36
N GLY A 31 -6.48 -1.64 -5.62
CA GLY A 31 -5.17 -1.39 -5.00
C GLY A 31 -4.95 -2.23 -3.75
N THR A 32 -3.70 -2.60 -3.52
CA THR A 32 -3.19 -3.16 -2.26
C THR A 32 -2.86 -2.05 -1.25
N ALA A 33 -1.94 -2.27 -0.30
CA ALA A 33 -1.46 -1.20 0.58
C ALA A 33 -0.60 -0.22 -0.22
N ILE A 34 -1.03 1.04 -0.25
CA ILE A 34 -0.36 2.12 -0.98
C ILE A 34 0.43 2.94 0.03
N PHE A 35 1.64 3.38 -0.33
CA PHE A 35 2.46 4.27 0.47
C PHE A 35 3.26 5.23 -0.42
N GLY A 36 3.73 6.34 0.14
CA GLY A 36 4.55 7.30 -0.59
C GLY A 36 4.40 8.73 -0.07
N PRO A 37 5.05 9.70 -0.73
CA PRO A 37 4.82 11.12 -0.50
C PRO A 37 3.34 11.49 -0.53
N TYR A 38 2.96 12.47 0.31
CA TYR A 38 1.57 12.95 0.49
C TYR A 38 0.61 11.92 1.12
N ASP A 39 1.12 10.83 1.72
CA ASP A 39 0.27 9.93 2.52
C ASP A 39 -0.20 10.65 3.80
N ASN A 40 -1.17 10.05 4.48
CA ASN A 40 -1.67 10.55 5.74
C ASN A 40 -0.71 10.21 6.89
N PHE A 41 0.01 11.21 7.41
CA PHE A 41 0.91 11.08 8.56
C PHE A 41 0.28 11.47 9.90
N ASN A 42 -1.04 11.69 9.97
CA ASN A 42 -1.72 11.95 11.24
C ASN A 42 -1.66 10.70 12.14
N PRO A 43 -1.05 10.77 13.34
CA PRO A 43 -0.84 9.60 14.22
C PRO A 43 -2.12 8.84 14.59
N LYS A 44 -3.28 9.51 14.55
CA LYS A 44 -4.57 8.89 14.90
C LYS A 44 -5.22 8.10 13.77
N THR A 45 -4.83 8.35 12.51
CA THR A 45 -5.55 7.84 11.33
C THR A 45 -4.62 7.28 10.24
N CYS A 46 -3.30 7.39 10.39
CA CYS A 46 -2.33 6.93 9.42
C CYS A 46 -2.26 5.40 9.33
N HIS A 47 -1.75 4.92 8.21
CA HIS A 47 -1.45 3.50 8.00
C HIS A 47 -0.04 3.15 8.53
N VAL A 48 0.32 1.86 8.48
CA VAL A 48 1.53 1.33 9.12
C VAL A 48 2.83 1.99 8.64
N VAL A 49 3.00 2.21 7.33
CA VAL A 49 4.24 2.81 6.80
C VAL A 49 4.41 4.26 7.28
N PRO A 50 3.44 5.19 7.06
CA PRO A 50 3.58 6.55 7.57
C PRO A 50 3.63 6.62 9.11
N ALA A 51 2.95 5.69 9.83
CA ALA A 51 3.03 5.61 11.29
C ALA A 51 4.46 5.31 11.76
N LEU A 52 5.08 4.28 11.18
CA LEU A 52 6.44 3.88 11.54
C LEU A 52 7.47 4.95 11.16
N ILE A 53 7.37 5.55 9.97
CA ILE A 53 8.25 6.67 9.57
C ILE A 53 8.14 7.81 10.57
N ASN A 54 6.92 8.23 10.93
CA ASN A 54 6.70 9.33 11.87
C ASN A 54 7.31 9.02 13.25
N ARG A 55 7.10 7.81 13.77
CA ARG A 55 7.58 7.40 15.09
C ARG A 55 9.10 7.25 15.14
N VAL A 56 9.70 6.62 14.12
CA VAL A 56 11.16 6.52 14.02
C VAL A 56 11.79 7.90 13.94
N LEU A 57 11.31 8.77 13.03
CA LEU A 57 11.87 10.11 12.83
C LEU A 57 11.58 11.07 14.00
N SER A 58 10.60 10.77 14.86
CA SER A 58 10.41 11.51 16.11
C SER A 58 11.36 11.08 17.23
N GLY A 59 12.20 10.08 17.01
CA GLY A 59 13.18 9.57 17.97
C GLY A 59 12.59 8.64 19.04
N GLU A 60 11.46 7.98 18.75
CA GLU A 60 10.85 7.03 19.70
C GLU A 60 11.81 5.87 20.00
N ASN A 61 12.11 5.64 21.28
CA ASN A 61 13.01 4.58 21.73
C ASN A 61 12.59 4.09 23.14
N PRO A 62 12.18 2.81 23.33
CA PRO A 62 12.10 1.79 22.28
C PRO A 62 10.95 2.06 21.29
N LEU A 63 11.14 1.66 20.03
CA LEU A 63 10.07 1.67 19.02
C LEU A 63 9.17 0.46 19.23
N GLU A 64 7.97 0.69 19.76
CA GLU A 64 6.96 -0.37 19.93
C GLU A 64 6.27 -0.66 18.61
N VAL A 65 6.33 -1.90 18.14
CA VAL A 65 5.66 -2.37 16.92
C VAL A 65 4.60 -3.41 17.31
N TRP A 66 3.34 -3.18 16.92
CA TRP A 66 2.24 -4.07 17.28
C TRP A 66 2.26 -5.37 16.50
N GLY A 67 2.17 -6.49 17.21
CA GLY A 67 2.14 -7.84 16.68
C GLY A 67 3.53 -8.43 16.47
N THR A 68 3.69 -9.23 15.43
CA THR A 68 4.95 -9.93 15.11
C THR A 68 5.62 -9.33 13.87
N PRO A 69 6.96 -9.49 13.73
CA PRO A 69 7.68 -9.06 12.54
C PRO A 69 7.26 -9.80 11.26
N ASP A 70 6.64 -10.99 11.39
CA ASP A 70 6.38 -11.92 10.27
C ASP A 70 5.10 -11.63 9.49
N VAL A 71 4.30 -10.67 9.94
CA VAL A 71 3.05 -10.29 9.26
C VAL A 71 3.35 -9.77 7.86
N VAL A 72 2.82 -10.47 6.83
CA VAL A 72 3.10 -10.20 5.41
C VAL A 72 2.04 -9.31 4.79
N ARG A 73 2.49 -8.34 4.00
CA ARG A 73 1.65 -7.46 3.16
C ARG A 73 2.27 -7.27 1.79
N ASP A 74 1.42 -6.85 0.87
CA ASP A 74 1.82 -6.33 -0.44
C ASP A 74 1.72 -4.80 -0.40
N PHE A 75 2.83 -4.12 -0.63
CA PHE A 75 2.92 -2.67 -0.66
C PHE A 75 3.29 -2.18 -2.05
N LEU A 76 2.51 -1.25 -2.59
CA LEU A 76 2.80 -0.62 -3.87
C LEU A 76 3.08 0.88 -3.68
N TYR A 77 4.21 1.32 -4.22
CA TYR A 77 4.61 2.72 -4.18
C TYR A 77 3.66 3.59 -5.00
N VAL A 78 3.33 4.78 -4.49
CA VAL A 78 2.28 5.65 -5.06
C VAL A 78 2.51 6.00 -6.53
N LYS A 79 3.75 6.21 -6.96
CA LYS A 79 4.06 6.49 -8.38
C LYS A 79 3.71 5.29 -9.29
N ASP A 80 3.90 4.08 -8.82
CA ASP A 80 3.50 2.88 -9.56
C ASP A 80 1.98 2.69 -9.55
N VAL A 81 1.29 3.08 -8.46
CA VAL A 81 -0.18 3.10 -8.45
C VAL A 81 -0.72 4.02 -9.54
N VAL A 82 -0.17 5.23 -9.65
CA VAL A 82 -0.58 6.20 -10.69
C VAL A 82 -0.32 5.64 -12.09
N ARG A 83 0.88 5.10 -12.34
CA ARG A 83 1.23 4.47 -13.63
C ARG A 83 0.27 3.33 -13.99
N GLY A 84 0.00 2.44 -13.03
CA GLY A 84 -0.91 1.32 -13.24
C GLY A 84 -2.35 1.77 -13.48
N ALA A 85 -2.83 2.76 -12.74
CA ALA A 85 -4.18 3.31 -12.92
C ALA A 85 -4.35 3.96 -14.30
N LEU A 86 -3.39 4.76 -14.75
CA LEU A 86 -3.39 5.37 -16.08
C LEU A 86 -3.33 4.31 -17.18
N LEU A 87 -2.51 3.26 -17.01
CA LEU A 87 -2.44 2.16 -17.96
C LEU A 87 -3.79 1.41 -18.08
N VAL A 88 -4.46 1.15 -16.95
CA VAL A 88 -5.79 0.51 -16.96
C VAL A 88 -6.82 1.44 -17.58
N LEU A 89 -6.73 2.76 -17.37
CA LEU A 89 -7.62 3.73 -18.00
C LEU A 89 -7.46 3.74 -19.52
N GLU A 90 -6.22 3.67 -20.01
CA GLU A 90 -5.89 3.72 -21.43
C GLU A 90 -6.17 2.40 -22.17
N LYS A 91 -5.79 1.26 -21.57
CA LYS A 91 -5.73 -0.06 -22.25
C LYS A 91 -6.60 -1.13 -21.61
N GLY A 92 -7.14 -0.88 -20.44
CA GLY A 92 -7.93 -1.87 -19.72
C GLY A 92 -9.27 -2.16 -20.40
N VAL A 93 -9.74 -3.39 -20.26
CA VAL A 93 -11.08 -3.78 -20.69
C VAL A 93 -12.10 -3.19 -19.72
N SER A 94 -13.13 -2.53 -20.24
CA SER A 94 -14.20 -1.92 -19.44
C SER A 94 -14.80 -2.94 -18.46
N MET A 95 -15.00 -2.53 -17.22
CA MET A 95 -15.53 -3.33 -16.10
C MET A 95 -14.70 -4.56 -15.70
N LYS A 96 -13.57 -4.82 -16.35
CA LYS A 96 -12.65 -5.88 -15.96
C LYS A 96 -11.74 -5.39 -14.81
N PRO A 97 -11.77 -6.03 -13.61
CA PRO A 97 -10.97 -5.57 -12.50
C PRO A 97 -9.50 -5.97 -12.65
N TYR A 98 -8.60 -5.01 -12.46
CA TYR A 98 -7.16 -5.20 -12.42
C TYR A 98 -6.63 -4.90 -11.00
N ASN A 99 -5.97 -5.89 -10.41
CA ASN A 99 -5.29 -5.65 -9.14
C ASN A 99 -4.02 -4.83 -9.37
N LEU A 100 -3.85 -3.77 -8.57
CA LEU A 100 -2.64 -2.98 -8.50
C LEU A 100 -1.89 -3.34 -7.22
N GLY A 101 -0.84 -4.11 -7.35
CA GLY A 101 0.04 -4.56 -6.27
C GLY A 101 1.48 -4.64 -6.78
N ASN A 102 2.40 -4.83 -5.85
CA ASN A 102 3.80 -5.08 -6.20
C ASN A 102 4.01 -6.55 -6.63
N GLY A 103 3.19 -7.46 -6.11
CA GLY A 103 3.37 -8.90 -6.30
C GLY A 103 4.51 -9.49 -5.48
N SER A 104 5.16 -8.67 -4.62
CA SER A 104 6.22 -9.08 -3.71
C SER A 104 5.77 -8.95 -2.26
N ALA A 105 6.07 -9.98 -1.47
CA ALA A 105 5.78 -10.01 -0.05
C ALA A 105 6.76 -9.12 0.72
N VAL A 106 6.23 -8.27 1.62
CA VAL A 106 7.03 -7.49 2.56
C VAL A 106 6.51 -7.77 3.96
N THR A 107 7.40 -8.14 4.89
CA THR A 107 7.05 -8.34 6.30
C THR A 107 7.09 -7.02 7.08
N VAL A 108 6.40 -6.99 8.22
CA VAL A 108 6.47 -5.82 9.12
C VAL A 108 7.90 -5.58 9.60
N GLY A 109 8.66 -6.64 9.89
CA GLY A 109 10.09 -6.53 10.23
C GLY A 109 10.88 -5.85 9.12
N GLN A 110 10.71 -6.27 7.87
CA GLN A 110 11.38 -5.65 6.72
C GLN A 110 11.02 -4.17 6.53
N ILE A 111 9.77 -3.78 6.86
CA ILE A 111 9.38 -2.36 6.84
C ILE A 111 10.18 -1.58 7.88
N VAL A 112 10.23 -2.08 9.12
CA VAL A 112 10.96 -1.45 10.22
C VAL A 112 12.43 -1.31 9.88
N ASP A 113 13.07 -2.41 9.45
CA ASP A 113 14.50 -2.43 9.08
C ASP A 113 14.80 -1.41 7.98
N CYS A 114 13.95 -1.35 6.96
CA CYS A 114 14.09 -0.41 5.85
C CYS A 114 13.99 1.04 6.31
N ILE A 115 13.00 1.37 7.16
CA ILE A 115 12.82 2.73 7.69
C ILE A 115 14.01 3.11 8.59
N VAL A 116 14.41 2.25 9.50
CA VAL A 116 15.56 2.48 10.40
C VAL A 116 16.84 2.71 9.58
N LYS A 117 17.10 1.88 8.57
CA LYS A 117 18.25 2.03 7.67
C LYS A 117 18.34 3.41 7.03
N HIS A 118 17.20 3.99 6.61
CA HIS A 118 17.16 5.28 5.93
C HIS A 118 16.90 6.49 6.84
N SER A 119 16.65 6.27 8.13
CA SER A 119 16.44 7.33 9.12
C SER A 119 17.74 7.87 9.74
N ASN A 120 18.85 7.16 9.60
CA ASN A 120 20.10 7.38 10.35
C ASN A 120 19.92 7.28 11.89
N LEU A 121 18.89 6.61 12.36
CA LEU A 121 18.61 6.34 13.77
C LEU A 121 18.73 4.84 14.05
N SER A 122 18.88 4.46 15.31
CA SER A 122 19.02 3.06 15.73
C SER A 122 18.20 2.82 17.00
N PRO A 123 16.88 2.90 16.96
CA PRO A 123 16.05 2.63 18.11
C PRO A 123 16.12 1.15 18.51
N GLU A 124 15.92 0.85 19.78
CA GLU A 124 15.58 -0.49 20.22
C GLU A 124 14.19 -0.86 19.69
N ILE A 125 14.03 -2.06 19.09
CA ILE A 125 12.76 -2.51 18.52
C ILE A 125 12.09 -3.48 19.48
N TYR A 126 10.86 -3.18 19.85
CA TYR A 126 10.01 -4.04 20.68
C TYR A 126 8.72 -4.43 19.96
N TYR A 127 8.51 -5.73 19.73
CA TYR A 127 7.27 -6.26 19.14
C TYR A 127 6.30 -6.65 20.25
N ASP A 128 5.15 -5.96 20.32
CA ASP A 128 4.09 -6.25 21.30
C ASP A 128 3.03 -7.18 20.70
N GLU A 129 3.18 -8.48 20.95
CA GLU A 129 2.27 -9.51 20.47
C GLU A 129 0.90 -9.48 21.19
N SER A 130 0.77 -8.77 22.30
CA SER A 130 -0.50 -8.62 23.02
C SER A 130 -1.49 -7.70 22.31
N LYS A 131 -0.99 -6.87 21.38
CA LYS A 131 -1.82 -5.94 20.62
C LYS A 131 -2.57 -6.62 19.48
N PRO A 132 -3.75 -6.10 19.13
CA PRO A 132 -4.55 -6.67 18.03
C PRO A 132 -3.76 -6.69 16.72
N THR A 133 -3.64 -7.88 16.13
CA THR A 133 -3.10 -8.05 14.80
C THR A 133 -4.21 -8.31 13.78
N THR A 134 -3.91 -8.07 12.52
CA THR A 134 -4.81 -8.40 11.41
C THR A 134 -4.42 -9.75 10.79
N ILE A 135 -5.00 -10.10 9.65
CA ILE A 135 -4.68 -11.33 8.90
C ILE A 135 -3.16 -11.46 8.73
N PRO A 136 -2.53 -12.62 9.09
CA PRO A 136 -1.07 -12.78 9.07
C PRO A 136 -0.46 -12.61 7.66
N PHE A 137 -1.16 -13.05 6.62
CA PHE A 137 -0.70 -13.01 5.25
C PHE A 137 -1.77 -12.41 4.34
N ARG A 138 -1.43 -11.35 3.61
CA ARG A 138 -2.32 -10.72 2.63
C ARG A 138 -1.55 -10.21 1.43
N MET A 139 -1.76 -10.87 0.30
CA MET A 139 -1.21 -10.53 -1.00
C MET A 139 -2.32 -10.45 -2.04
N VAL A 140 -2.07 -9.77 -3.14
CA VAL A 140 -2.95 -9.78 -4.32
C VAL A 140 -2.22 -10.41 -5.51
N SER A 141 -2.91 -11.21 -6.33
CA SER A 141 -2.35 -11.63 -7.63
C SER A 141 -2.34 -10.44 -8.58
N VAL A 142 -1.19 -10.20 -9.19
CA VAL A 142 -0.97 -9.18 -10.22
C VAL A 142 -0.86 -9.77 -11.63
N ASP A 143 -1.09 -11.07 -11.78
CA ASP A 143 -0.91 -11.81 -13.04
C ASP A 143 -1.73 -11.20 -14.17
N ARG A 144 -2.97 -10.81 -13.89
CA ARG A 144 -3.84 -10.24 -14.92
C ARG A 144 -3.29 -8.95 -15.50
N ILE A 145 -2.94 -7.98 -14.66
CA ILE A 145 -2.44 -6.69 -15.15
C ILE A 145 -1.09 -6.84 -15.84
N LYS A 146 -0.25 -7.75 -15.35
CA LYS A 146 1.03 -8.09 -15.95
C LYS A 146 0.86 -8.72 -17.33
N ASN A 147 0.03 -9.77 -17.43
CA ASN A 147 -0.09 -10.55 -18.66
C ASN A 147 -0.91 -9.84 -19.75
N GLU A 148 -1.94 -9.07 -19.37
CA GLU A 148 -2.82 -8.42 -20.32
C GLU A 148 -2.35 -7.00 -20.71
N LEU A 149 -1.76 -6.26 -19.77
CA LEU A 149 -1.38 -4.87 -19.98
C LEU A 149 0.13 -4.60 -19.88
N GLY A 150 0.93 -5.61 -19.54
CA GLY A 150 2.39 -5.47 -19.42
C GLY A 150 2.84 -4.63 -18.23
N PHE A 151 1.97 -4.41 -17.23
CA PHE A 151 2.33 -3.62 -16.06
C PHE A 151 3.32 -4.37 -15.17
N LEU A 152 4.42 -3.68 -14.85
CA LEU A 152 5.39 -4.08 -13.83
C LEU A 152 5.68 -2.87 -12.94
N PRO A 153 5.76 -3.04 -11.62
CA PRO A 153 6.28 -2.01 -10.72
C PRO A 153 7.67 -1.57 -11.16
N LYS A 154 7.92 -0.27 -11.12
CA LYS A 154 9.21 0.33 -11.51
C LYS A 154 10.11 0.58 -10.29
N TYR A 155 9.48 0.80 -9.14
CA TYR A 155 10.16 1.13 -7.90
C TYR A 155 10.19 -0.07 -6.97
N THR A 156 11.34 -0.32 -6.35
CA THR A 156 11.44 -1.26 -5.23
C THR A 156 10.78 -0.67 -3.99
N PHE A 157 10.47 -1.53 -3.01
CA PHE A 157 9.93 -1.07 -1.73
C PHE A 157 10.91 -0.10 -1.03
N GLU A 158 12.20 -0.42 -1.06
CA GLU A 158 13.25 0.38 -0.44
C GLU A 158 13.39 1.77 -1.08
N GLU A 159 13.39 1.86 -2.41
CA GLU A 159 13.40 3.16 -3.12
C GLU A 159 12.20 4.02 -2.75
N GLY A 160 11.01 3.41 -2.66
CA GLY A 160 9.79 4.10 -2.24
C GLY A 160 9.85 4.60 -0.80
N ILE A 161 10.39 3.79 0.14
CA ILE A 161 10.57 4.20 1.55
C ILE A 161 11.56 5.37 1.64
N LYS A 162 12.70 5.26 0.98
CA LYS A 162 13.72 6.33 0.97
C LYS A 162 13.11 7.64 0.47
N GLU A 163 12.46 7.64 -0.69
CA GLU A 163 11.84 8.84 -1.26
C GLU A 163 10.73 9.41 -0.35
N THR A 164 9.99 8.53 0.35
CA THR A 164 8.95 8.96 1.30
C THR A 164 9.55 9.64 2.54
N ILE A 165 10.65 9.11 3.06
CA ILE A 165 11.39 9.70 4.20
C ILE A 165 11.99 11.05 3.79
N ASP A 166 12.66 11.12 2.64
CA ASP A 166 13.25 12.34 2.11
C ASP A 166 12.19 13.44 1.93
N TRP A 167 11.04 13.09 1.37
CA TRP A 167 9.90 14.01 1.25
C TRP A 167 9.39 14.47 2.62
N TYR A 168 9.18 13.55 3.57
CA TYR A 168 8.65 13.86 4.89
C TYR A 168 9.56 14.83 5.67
N LEU A 169 10.89 14.68 5.55
CA LEU A 169 11.86 15.55 6.21
C LEU A 169 11.91 16.95 5.57
N ASN A 170 11.61 17.08 4.28
CA ASN A 170 11.62 18.36 3.57
C ASN A 170 10.31 19.15 3.70
N GLU A 171 9.20 18.48 4.01
CA GLU A 171 7.88 19.13 4.16
C GLU A 171 7.57 19.57 5.62
N LYS A 172 8.39 19.17 6.59
CA LYS A 172 8.33 19.58 7.99
C LYS A 172 9.37 20.65 8.32
#